data_133a23be2eec67718cdf9a07679221a7
#
_entry.id   133a23be2eec67718cdf9a07679221a7
#
_cell.length_a   1.000
_cell.length_b   1.000
_cell.length_c   1.000
_cell.angle_alpha   90.00
_cell.angle_beta   90.00
_cell.angle_gamma   90.00
#
_symmetry.space_group_name_H-M   'P 1'
#
loop_
_entity.id
_entity.type
_entity.pdbx_description
1 polymer ?
#
loop_
_entity_poly.entity_id
_entity_poly.type
_entity_poly.pdbx_seq_one_letter_code
_entity_poly.pdbx_strand_id
1 'polypeptide(L)'
;MLFRSLRISNRDVAFRYRLLPTRNRRVAVVSAEATSFTMPEGTTTFLCPQAKPMGGFARTSPSYETSYSYDQPTGSNGWGEGYTFPCLFRTPGGWVLLSETGTDGNYVACRLMNDGAAAYRIGFPQQGEMNGVGTTTAAVSLPATTPWRTITVGTTLAPIVETTVPWDLVQPKYAAGRDYTYGKGTWSWIIGMDSSCNFDEQRRYIDFAAAMGYRSVLIDALWDVQIGRERIAELARYGREKGVGLFLWYNSNGSWNDAPQSPLGKMDRSSARRAEMRWMQETGILGIKVDFFGGDKQPMMQLYEDILTDANEFGIQVIFHGCTLPRGWERMYPNYVASEAVLASENMHFGQGACDGEARAAATHTFIRNTVGSMDFGGSALNKRYNADNLTGTVRRTSDVYALATAVLFQSSVQHFALAPNNLTDAPAWAIDFMRAVPTTWDEVRYLDGYPGRYAILARRCGNRWYIAGINAQDETVVAKLELPMLGKSAVVNVYADDAKLNGSLREQKLRSGRINVSIPKNGGVVIVGE
;
A
#
# COMPACT_ATOMS: atom_id res chain seq x y z
N MET A 1 0.63 -11.90 35.47
CA MET A 1 0.28 -13.23 34.92
C MET A 1 0.16 -13.08 33.40
N LEU A 2 0.70 -14.02 32.62
CA LEU A 2 0.72 -13.98 31.16
C LEU A 2 -0.12 -15.13 30.60
N PHE A 3 -1.03 -14.85 29.69
CA PHE A 3 -1.82 -15.84 28.95
C PHE A 3 -1.59 -15.68 27.44
N ARG A 4 -1.82 -16.75 26.70
CA ARG A 4 -1.88 -16.73 25.23
C ARG A 4 -3.32 -16.84 24.77
N SER A 5 -3.70 -15.99 23.83
CA SER A 5 -4.94 -16.16 23.06
C SER A 5 -4.57 -16.71 21.70
N LEU A 6 -5.28 -17.73 21.24
CA LEU A 6 -5.09 -18.35 19.93
C LEU A 6 -6.36 -18.19 19.09
N ARG A 7 -6.19 -18.01 17.78
CA ARG A 7 -7.24 -18.10 16.75
C ARG A 7 -6.71 -18.97 15.64
N ILE A 8 -7.53 -19.87 15.15
CA ILE A 8 -7.18 -20.83 14.10
C ILE A 8 -8.31 -20.82 13.07
N SER A 9 -7.96 -20.71 11.82
CA SER A 9 -8.82 -20.90 10.65
C SER A 9 -8.28 -22.05 9.79
N ASN A 10 -8.87 -22.28 8.62
CA ASN A 10 -8.39 -23.33 7.70
C ASN A 10 -6.99 -23.03 7.12
N ARG A 11 -6.54 -21.78 7.14
CA ARG A 11 -5.29 -21.31 6.54
C ARG A 11 -4.43 -20.44 7.45
N ASP A 12 -5.00 -19.98 8.57
CA ASP A 12 -4.33 -19.03 9.44
C ASP A 12 -4.25 -19.52 10.87
N VAL A 13 -3.12 -19.24 11.50
CA VAL A 13 -2.94 -19.34 12.95
C VAL A 13 -2.53 -17.95 13.44
N ALA A 14 -3.22 -17.46 14.44
CA ALA A 14 -2.86 -16.20 15.07
C ALA A 14 -2.81 -16.37 16.60
N PHE A 15 -1.88 -15.64 17.21
CA PHE A 15 -1.79 -15.60 18.66
C PHE A 15 -1.36 -14.23 19.16
N ARG A 16 -1.70 -13.94 20.40
CA ARG A 16 -1.25 -12.77 21.15
C ARG A 16 -1.10 -13.10 22.61
N TYR A 17 -0.36 -12.27 23.30
CA TYR A 17 -0.23 -12.37 24.76
C TYR A 17 -1.21 -11.43 25.45
N ARG A 18 -1.78 -11.90 26.56
CA ARG A 18 -2.58 -11.11 27.48
C ARG A 18 -1.85 -10.98 28.80
N LEU A 19 -1.54 -9.74 29.17
CA LEU A 19 -0.90 -9.38 30.42
C LEU A 19 -1.96 -9.00 31.44
N LEU A 20 -2.02 -9.71 32.55
CA LEU A 20 -2.97 -9.44 33.63
C LEU A 20 -2.31 -8.69 34.78
N PRO A 21 -3.07 -7.84 35.51
CA PRO A 21 -2.57 -7.19 36.70
C PRO A 21 -2.18 -8.22 37.77
N THR A 22 -1.22 -7.86 38.58
CA THR A 22 -0.90 -8.57 39.82
C THR A 22 -1.51 -7.82 41.01
N ARG A 23 -1.40 -8.41 42.21
CA ARG A 23 -1.95 -7.78 43.43
C ARG A 23 -1.47 -6.33 43.61
N ASN A 24 -0.22 -6.04 43.26
CA ASN A 24 0.44 -4.76 43.53
C ASN A 24 0.82 -3.98 42.29
N ARG A 25 0.50 -4.45 41.06
CA ARG A 25 0.91 -3.79 39.79
C ARG A 25 -0.25 -3.70 38.83
N ARG A 26 -0.47 -2.48 38.31
CA ARG A 26 -1.47 -2.12 37.30
C ARG A 26 -0.86 -1.61 36.02
N VAL A 27 0.46 -1.56 35.94
CA VAL A 27 1.22 -1.13 34.77
C VAL A 27 2.36 -2.10 34.50
N ALA A 28 2.78 -2.18 33.24
CA ALA A 28 3.95 -2.96 32.84
C ALA A 28 4.70 -2.24 31.71
N VAL A 29 6.00 -2.50 31.62
CA VAL A 29 6.83 -2.17 30.47
C VAL A 29 7.25 -3.49 29.83
N VAL A 30 6.87 -3.69 28.58
CA VAL A 30 7.28 -4.84 27.79
C VAL A 30 8.54 -4.45 27.04
N SER A 31 9.66 -5.06 27.39
CA SER A 31 10.98 -4.74 26.85
C SER A 31 11.37 -5.62 25.65
N ALA A 32 10.77 -6.81 25.54
CA ALA A 32 11.02 -7.75 24.46
C ALA A 32 9.90 -8.81 24.40
N GLU A 33 9.81 -9.49 23.28
CA GLU A 33 8.97 -10.65 23.07
C GLU A 33 9.84 -11.83 22.64
N ALA A 34 9.81 -12.93 23.40
CA ALA A 34 10.64 -14.11 23.16
C ALA A 34 10.07 -15.05 22.08
N THR A 35 9.10 -14.59 21.32
CA THR A 35 8.50 -15.34 20.20
C THR A 35 9.53 -15.55 19.10
N SER A 36 9.65 -16.79 18.63
CA SER A 36 10.46 -17.15 17.47
C SER A 36 9.73 -18.13 16.56
N PHE A 37 10.14 -18.11 15.29
CA PHE A 37 9.63 -18.96 14.22
C PHE A 37 10.81 -19.68 13.57
N THR A 38 10.86 -21.00 13.70
CA THR A 38 11.91 -21.82 13.07
C THR A 38 11.40 -22.38 11.75
N MET A 39 12.14 -22.11 10.67
CA MET A 39 11.81 -22.59 9.33
C MET A 39 12.52 -23.94 9.06
N PRO A 40 11.85 -24.87 8.36
CA PRO A 40 12.47 -26.13 7.97
C PRO A 40 13.66 -25.92 7.02
N GLU A 41 14.57 -26.90 6.99
CA GLU A 41 15.67 -26.92 6.04
C GLU A 41 15.18 -26.82 4.59
N GLY A 42 15.94 -26.16 3.73
CA GLY A 42 15.57 -25.92 2.33
C GLY A 42 14.55 -24.79 2.11
N THR A 43 14.21 -24.03 3.16
CA THR A 43 13.35 -22.83 3.03
C THR A 43 14.10 -21.72 2.32
N THR A 44 13.39 -21.05 1.38
CA THR A 44 13.81 -19.78 0.78
C THR A 44 12.91 -18.64 1.20
N THR A 45 13.37 -17.40 1.04
CA THR A 45 12.77 -16.21 1.62
C THR A 45 12.53 -15.12 0.60
N PHE A 46 11.45 -14.35 0.84
CA PHE A 46 11.09 -13.12 0.13
C PHE A 46 10.86 -12.05 1.20
N LEU A 47 11.92 -11.34 1.56
CA LEU A 47 11.95 -10.47 2.73
C LEU A 47 12.38 -9.05 2.33
N CYS A 48 11.78 -8.05 2.98
CA CYS A 48 12.11 -6.64 2.82
C CYS A 48 13.03 -6.22 3.98
N PRO A 49 14.33 -5.94 3.75
CA PRO A 49 15.24 -5.53 4.82
C PRO A 49 14.85 -4.17 5.37
N GLN A 50 14.91 -4.02 6.68
CA GLN A 50 14.66 -2.75 7.33
C GLN A 50 15.85 -1.80 7.18
N ALA A 51 15.56 -0.55 6.82
CA ALA A 51 16.57 0.50 6.77
C ALA A 51 17.05 0.89 8.18
N LYS A 52 18.30 1.36 8.28
CA LYS A 52 18.83 1.94 9.51
C LYS A 52 18.02 3.18 9.91
N PRO A 53 17.84 3.39 11.24
CA PRO A 53 17.18 4.59 11.73
C PRO A 53 17.87 5.85 11.26
N MET A 54 17.11 6.87 10.96
CA MET A 54 17.61 8.19 10.53
C MET A 54 18.51 8.11 9.30
N GLY A 55 18.33 7.10 8.46
CA GLY A 55 18.95 6.96 7.15
C GLY A 55 18.05 7.48 6.03
N GLY A 56 18.53 7.32 4.79
CA GLY A 56 17.77 7.65 3.58
C GLY A 56 17.60 9.16 3.34
N PHE A 57 16.63 9.49 2.49
CA PHE A 57 16.29 10.88 2.21
C PHE A 57 15.93 11.62 3.50
N ALA A 58 16.57 12.75 3.73
CA ALA A 58 16.27 13.68 4.83
C ALA A 58 16.03 13.01 6.20
N ARG A 59 16.73 11.89 6.46
CA ARG A 59 16.64 11.12 7.72
C ARG A 59 15.26 10.56 8.03
N THR A 60 14.48 10.20 7.00
CA THR A 60 13.08 9.75 7.14
C THR A 60 12.93 8.25 7.43
N SER A 61 14.02 7.46 7.34
CA SER A 61 13.95 6.01 7.60
C SER A 61 13.81 5.67 9.10
N PRO A 62 13.20 4.53 9.42
CA PRO A 62 12.64 3.52 8.53
C PRO A 62 11.25 3.93 8.01
N SER A 63 10.96 3.60 6.74
CA SER A 63 9.71 3.90 6.06
C SER A 63 9.15 2.71 5.29
N TYR A 64 9.76 1.54 5.41
CA TYR A 64 9.45 0.29 4.71
C TYR A 64 9.67 0.33 3.20
N GLU A 65 10.31 1.36 2.68
CA GLU A 65 10.56 1.63 1.26
C GLU A 65 11.89 1.04 0.80
N THR A 66 12.04 -0.27 0.94
CA THR A 66 13.21 -1.00 0.46
C THR A 66 12.81 -2.15 -0.47
N SER A 67 13.77 -2.60 -1.29
CA SER A 67 13.52 -3.71 -2.22
C SER A 67 13.52 -5.04 -1.49
N TYR A 68 12.61 -5.93 -1.88
CA TYR A 68 12.58 -7.30 -1.42
C TYR A 68 13.79 -8.10 -1.94
N SER A 69 14.28 -9.05 -1.13
CA SER A 69 15.10 -10.16 -1.60
C SER A 69 14.23 -11.26 -2.23
N TYR A 70 14.81 -12.09 -3.09
CA TYR A 70 14.07 -13.12 -3.84
C TYR A 70 14.75 -14.45 -3.74
N ASP A 71 14.04 -15.49 -3.31
CA ASP A 71 14.52 -16.88 -3.19
C ASP A 71 15.86 -17.01 -2.46
N GLN A 72 16.10 -16.15 -1.47
CA GLN A 72 17.33 -16.21 -0.69
C GLN A 72 17.23 -17.29 0.39
N PRO A 73 18.32 -18.00 0.72
CA PRO A 73 18.32 -18.93 1.84
C PRO A 73 18.01 -18.20 3.16
N THR A 74 17.56 -18.95 4.16
CA THR A 74 17.46 -18.46 5.54
C THR A 74 18.84 -18.16 6.12
N GLY A 75 18.89 -17.36 7.21
CA GLY A 75 20.14 -17.09 7.94
C GLY A 75 20.73 -15.69 7.74
N SER A 76 20.09 -14.86 6.90
CA SER A 76 20.42 -13.44 6.79
C SER A 76 19.58 -12.60 7.77
N ASN A 77 20.13 -11.49 8.24
CA ASN A 77 19.42 -10.48 9.04
C ASN A 77 19.27 -9.16 8.27
N GLY A 78 19.05 -9.24 6.96
CA GLY A 78 18.95 -8.08 6.07
C GLY A 78 20.22 -7.24 6.12
N TRP A 79 20.06 -5.93 6.40
CA TRP A 79 21.16 -4.98 6.55
C TRP A 79 21.66 -4.85 8.01
N GLY A 80 21.39 -5.86 8.84
CA GLY A 80 21.69 -5.88 10.27
C GLY A 80 20.53 -5.47 11.17
N GLU A 81 19.46 -4.90 10.59
CA GLU A 81 18.30 -4.35 11.31
C GLU A 81 17.06 -5.27 11.26
N GLY A 82 17.17 -6.42 10.59
CA GLY A 82 16.06 -7.35 10.39
C GLY A 82 15.20 -7.01 9.17
N TYR A 83 13.95 -7.46 9.20
CA TYR A 83 13.02 -7.40 8.09
C TYR A 83 11.69 -6.80 8.52
N THR A 84 11.12 -5.94 7.70
CA THR A 84 9.78 -5.40 7.89
C THR A 84 8.72 -6.47 7.63
N PHE A 85 7.62 -6.45 8.36
CA PHE A 85 6.46 -7.25 8.01
C PHE A 85 5.75 -6.70 6.75
N PRO A 86 5.05 -7.57 5.98
CA PRO A 86 4.96 -9.02 6.10
C PRO A 86 6.18 -9.74 5.52
N CYS A 87 6.45 -10.95 6.01
CA CYS A 87 7.60 -11.78 5.63
C CYS A 87 7.11 -13.09 5.01
N LEU A 88 7.47 -13.37 3.76
CA LEU A 88 7.05 -14.57 3.04
C LEU A 88 8.21 -15.58 2.95
N PHE A 89 7.89 -16.84 3.22
CA PHE A 89 8.79 -17.98 3.16
C PHE A 89 8.21 -19.05 2.24
N ARG A 90 9.08 -19.65 1.44
CA ARG A 90 8.79 -20.84 0.65
C ARG A 90 9.51 -22.02 1.30
N THR A 91 8.77 -22.90 1.94
CA THR A 91 9.26 -24.13 2.57
C THR A 91 9.12 -25.31 1.59
N PRO A 92 9.77 -26.46 1.85
CA PRO A 92 9.52 -27.69 1.08
C PRO A 92 8.06 -28.14 1.07
N GLY A 93 7.28 -27.79 2.11
CA GLY A 93 5.86 -28.14 2.23
C GLY A 93 4.88 -27.11 1.69
N GLY A 94 5.35 -25.93 1.29
CA GLY A 94 4.49 -24.83 0.80
C GLY A 94 4.92 -23.45 1.25
N TRP A 95 3.99 -22.54 1.38
CA TRP A 95 4.21 -21.12 1.67
C TRP A 95 3.80 -20.75 3.08
N VAL A 96 4.54 -19.85 3.69
CA VAL A 96 4.26 -19.30 5.02
C VAL A 96 4.41 -17.79 4.96
N LEU A 97 3.35 -17.04 5.30
CA LEU A 97 3.40 -15.59 5.50
C LEU A 97 3.34 -15.28 6.99
N LEU A 98 4.36 -14.60 7.48
CA LEU A 98 4.37 -14.05 8.84
C LEU A 98 4.05 -12.56 8.80
N SER A 99 3.15 -12.12 9.69
CA SER A 99 2.84 -10.71 9.87
C SER A 99 2.33 -10.42 11.28
N GLU A 100 1.92 -9.18 11.51
CA GLU A 100 1.22 -8.77 12.73
C GLU A 100 0.01 -7.89 12.39
N THR A 101 -0.99 -7.86 13.29
CA THR A 101 -2.16 -7.00 13.15
C THR A 101 -2.69 -6.52 14.50
N GLY A 102 -3.42 -5.40 14.50
CA GLY A 102 -3.99 -4.82 15.71
C GLY A 102 -3.01 -4.00 16.53
N THR A 103 -1.93 -3.51 15.93
CA THR A 103 -1.03 -2.54 16.57
C THR A 103 -1.68 -1.16 16.54
N ASP A 104 -1.71 -0.51 17.68
CA ASP A 104 -2.23 0.84 17.93
C ASP A 104 -1.28 1.62 18.86
N GLY A 105 -1.70 2.79 19.33
CA GLY A 105 -0.93 3.64 20.24
C GLY A 105 -0.57 3.01 21.59
N ASN A 106 -1.13 1.84 21.91
CA ASN A 106 -0.85 1.13 23.15
C ASN A 106 0.36 0.17 23.06
N TYR A 107 0.96 0.03 21.87
CA TYR A 107 2.09 -0.89 21.69
C TYR A 107 3.07 -0.35 20.65
N VAL A 108 4.19 -1.06 20.49
CA VAL A 108 5.17 -0.82 19.41
C VAL A 108 4.81 -1.65 18.18
N ALA A 109 5.14 -1.19 16.99
CA ALA A 109 5.18 -2.05 15.82
C ALA A 109 6.48 -2.87 15.83
N CYS A 110 6.39 -4.11 15.35
CA CYS A 110 7.51 -5.05 15.40
C CYS A 110 8.03 -5.37 14.00
N ARG A 111 9.22 -5.96 13.97
CA ARG A 111 9.88 -6.51 12.80
C ARG A 111 10.37 -7.92 13.05
N LEU A 112 10.86 -8.59 12.02
CA LEU A 112 11.41 -9.94 12.13
C LEU A 112 12.94 -9.88 12.11
N MET A 113 13.58 -10.40 13.15
CA MET A 113 15.04 -10.48 13.30
C MET A 113 15.52 -11.91 13.05
N ASN A 114 16.72 -12.06 12.50
CA ASN A 114 17.39 -13.36 12.37
C ASN A 114 18.79 -13.29 12.97
N ASP A 115 19.18 -14.29 13.71
CA ASP A 115 20.46 -14.38 14.42
C ASP A 115 21.46 -15.29 13.68
N GLY A 116 21.34 -15.46 12.36
CA GLY A 116 22.26 -16.24 11.52
C GLY A 116 21.88 -17.72 11.37
N ALA A 117 20.67 -18.11 11.77
CA ALA A 117 20.15 -19.48 11.64
C ALA A 117 18.75 -19.47 10.97
N ALA A 118 18.11 -20.63 10.88
CA ALA A 118 16.76 -20.78 10.36
C ALA A 118 15.66 -20.23 11.31
N ALA A 119 16.02 -19.71 12.47
CA ALA A 119 15.10 -19.16 13.45
C ALA A 119 15.01 -17.64 13.34
N TYR A 120 13.77 -17.16 13.24
CA TYR A 120 13.44 -15.75 13.21
C TYR A 120 12.69 -15.39 14.48
N ARG A 121 13.01 -14.25 15.09
CA ARG A 121 12.36 -13.76 16.32
C ARG A 121 11.72 -12.39 16.12
N ILE A 122 10.77 -12.07 16.97
CA ILE A 122 10.19 -10.73 17.02
C ILE A 122 11.24 -9.74 17.50
N GLY A 123 11.44 -8.68 16.71
CA GLY A 123 12.27 -7.53 17.04
C GLY A 123 11.43 -6.31 17.36
N PHE A 124 11.81 -5.59 18.42
CA PHE A 124 11.23 -4.30 18.78
C PHE A 124 11.89 -3.17 18.01
N PRO A 125 11.33 -1.94 18.04
CA PRO A 125 11.91 -0.77 17.38
C PRO A 125 13.39 -0.53 17.70
N GLN A 126 14.07 0.14 16.80
CA GLN A 126 15.48 0.47 16.95
C GLN A 126 15.65 1.72 17.83
N GLN A 127 16.73 1.78 18.62
CA GLN A 127 16.96 2.91 19.53
C GLN A 127 17.04 4.26 18.80
N GLY A 128 17.66 4.30 17.61
CA GLY A 128 17.85 5.52 16.82
C GLY A 128 16.60 6.04 16.10
N GLU A 129 15.51 5.26 16.00
CA GLU A 129 14.28 5.72 15.37
C GLU A 129 13.77 7.00 16.02
N MET A 130 13.07 7.85 15.27
CA MET A 130 12.54 9.13 15.72
C MET A 130 13.64 10.06 16.30
N ASN A 131 14.83 10.07 15.69
CA ASN A 131 15.98 10.82 16.19
C ASN A 131 16.33 10.49 17.67
N GLY A 132 16.12 9.26 18.10
CA GLY A 132 16.34 8.80 19.47
C GLY A 132 15.23 9.16 20.47
N VAL A 133 14.19 9.87 20.06
CA VAL A 133 13.06 10.23 20.92
C VAL A 133 12.26 8.98 21.30
N GLY A 134 11.85 8.89 22.56
CA GLY A 134 11.10 7.77 23.10
C GLY A 134 11.95 6.50 23.31
N THR A 135 11.32 5.48 23.89
CA THR A 135 11.95 4.18 24.18
C THR A 135 11.56 3.15 23.14
N THR A 136 12.34 2.08 23.04
CA THR A 136 12.03 0.92 22.18
C THR A 136 11.02 -0.05 22.81
N THR A 137 10.58 0.23 24.04
CA THR A 137 9.71 -0.61 24.85
C THR A 137 8.26 -0.15 24.76
N ALA A 138 7.31 -1.05 25.07
CA ALA A 138 5.89 -0.71 25.17
C ALA A 138 5.47 -0.55 26.63
N ALA A 139 5.00 0.63 27.01
CA ALA A 139 4.41 0.88 28.31
C ALA A 139 2.88 0.66 28.23
N VAL A 140 2.34 -0.19 29.09
CA VAL A 140 0.93 -0.58 29.01
C VAL A 140 0.24 -0.54 30.38
N SER A 141 -1.00 -0.11 30.40
CA SER A 141 -1.91 -0.28 31.54
C SER A 141 -2.48 -1.70 31.54
N LEU A 142 -2.54 -2.34 32.71
CA LEU A 142 -3.01 -3.72 32.84
C LEU A 142 -4.50 -3.79 33.24
N PRO A 143 -5.30 -4.69 32.65
CA PRO A 143 -4.92 -5.73 31.68
C PRO A 143 -4.63 -5.17 30.29
N ALA A 144 -3.64 -5.77 29.59
CA ALA A 144 -3.28 -5.38 28.23
C ALA A 144 -3.16 -6.61 27.32
N THR A 145 -3.11 -6.38 26.02
CA THR A 145 -2.80 -7.40 25.03
C THR A 145 -1.72 -6.89 24.09
N THR A 146 -0.85 -7.79 23.64
CA THR A 146 0.04 -7.47 22.50
C THR A 146 -0.76 -7.46 21.20
N PRO A 147 -0.23 -6.89 20.12
CA PRO A 147 -0.74 -7.15 18.76
C PRO A 147 -0.78 -8.64 18.45
N TRP A 148 -1.61 -9.03 17.49
CA TRP A 148 -1.65 -10.39 17.00
C TRP A 148 -0.44 -10.69 16.12
N ARG A 149 0.19 -11.86 16.33
CA ARG A 149 1.15 -12.47 15.42
C ARG A 149 0.37 -13.40 14.52
N THR A 150 0.49 -13.22 13.19
CA THR A 150 -0.27 -13.99 12.20
C THR A 150 0.65 -14.87 11.39
N ILE A 151 0.21 -16.10 11.15
CA ILE A 151 0.88 -17.12 10.35
C ILE A 151 -0.15 -17.63 9.36
N THR A 152 0.00 -17.29 8.09
CA THR A 152 -0.85 -17.82 7.02
C THR A 152 -0.05 -18.89 6.28
N VAL A 153 -0.67 -20.05 6.04
CA VAL A 153 -0.01 -21.22 5.42
C VAL A 153 -0.79 -21.78 4.25
N GLY A 154 -0.08 -22.30 3.27
CA GLY A 154 -0.71 -22.97 2.13
C GLY A 154 0.29 -23.78 1.31
N THR A 155 -0.19 -24.86 0.68
CA THR A 155 0.59 -25.61 -0.32
C THR A 155 0.78 -24.82 -1.61
N THR A 156 -0.07 -23.82 -1.84
CA THR A 156 -0.01 -22.86 -2.94
C THR A 156 -0.05 -21.42 -2.37
N LEU A 157 0.09 -20.40 -3.22
CA LEU A 157 -0.06 -19.00 -2.83
C LEU A 157 -1.52 -18.55 -2.64
N ALA A 158 -2.52 -19.38 -2.99
CA ALA A 158 -3.92 -18.99 -2.84
C ALA A 158 -4.30 -18.60 -1.40
N PRO A 159 -3.97 -19.38 -0.34
CA PRO A 159 -4.23 -18.97 1.03
C PRO A 159 -3.56 -17.65 1.42
N ILE A 160 -2.36 -17.36 0.87
CA ILE A 160 -1.61 -16.14 1.15
C ILE A 160 -2.32 -14.92 0.54
N VAL A 161 -2.71 -15.02 -0.75
CA VAL A 161 -3.37 -13.92 -1.48
C VAL A 161 -4.78 -13.65 -0.97
N GLU A 162 -5.48 -14.71 -0.56
CA GLU A 162 -6.90 -14.67 -0.20
C GLU A 162 -7.13 -14.52 1.32
N THR A 163 -6.07 -14.35 2.11
CA THR A 163 -6.23 -14.21 3.57
C THR A 163 -6.98 -12.94 3.94
N THR A 164 -7.82 -13.05 4.95
CA THR A 164 -8.52 -11.92 5.59
C THR A 164 -8.10 -11.73 7.05
N VAL A 165 -7.14 -12.53 7.51
CA VAL A 165 -6.72 -12.56 8.91
C VAL A 165 -6.32 -11.20 9.50
N PRO A 166 -5.70 -10.26 8.75
CA PRO A 166 -5.36 -8.95 9.31
C PRO A 166 -6.58 -8.16 9.80
N TRP A 167 -7.71 -8.33 9.11
CA TRP A 167 -8.96 -7.62 9.43
C TRP A 167 -9.87 -8.42 10.36
N ASP A 168 -9.88 -9.76 10.27
CA ASP A 168 -10.76 -10.63 11.07
C ASP A 168 -10.43 -10.58 12.57
N LEU A 169 -9.19 -10.25 12.92
CA LEU A 169 -8.69 -10.24 14.29
C LEU A 169 -8.88 -8.91 15.04
N VAL A 170 -9.28 -7.86 14.33
CA VAL A 170 -9.41 -6.52 14.87
C VAL A 170 -10.86 -6.04 14.89
N GLN A 171 -11.13 -5.02 15.69
CA GLN A 171 -12.46 -4.42 15.82
C GLN A 171 -12.37 -2.92 15.54
N PRO A 172 -13.45 -2.28 15.07
CA PRO A 172 -13.53 -0.83 14.96
C PRO A 172 -13.23 -0.16 16.31
N LYS A 173 -12.41 0.87 16.29
CA LYS A 173 -12.05 1.66 17.48
C LYS A 173 -13.09 2.72 17.81
N TYR A 174 -13.73 3.28 16.76
CA TYR A 174 -14.76 4.30 16.89
C TYR A 174 -15.68 4.29 15.65
N ALA A 175 -16.81 4.99 15.78
CA ALA A 175 -17.72 5.18 14.66
C ALA A 175 -17.19 6.20 13.64
N ALA A 176 -17.59 6.05 12.39
CA ALA A 176 -17.27 7.01 11.35
C ALA A 176 -17.86 8.39 11.66
N GLY A 177 -17.05 9.44 11.51
CA GLY A 177 -17.48 10.84 11.70
C GLY A 177 -18.41 11.33 10.60
N ARG A 178 -18.42 10.64 9.45
CA ARG A 178 -19.30 10.87 8.30
C ARG A 178 -19.31 9.62 7.41
N ASP A 179 -20.16 9.60 6.40
CA ASP A 179 -20.08 8.62 5.32
C ASP A 179 -18.86 8.92 4.45
N TYR A 180 -17.81 8.11 4.59
CA TYR A 180 -16.61 8.24 3.77
C TYR A 180 -16.83 7.63 2.39
N THR A 181 -16.35 8.33 1.37
CA THR A 181 -16.44 7.88 -0.02
C THR A 181 -15.07 7.54 -0.54
N TYR A 182 -15.00 6.45 -1.30
CA TYR A 182 -13.78 5.91 -1.88
C TYR A 182 -13.78 6.08 -3.40
N GLY A 183 -12.67 5.79 -4.04
CA GLY A 183 -12.59 5.81 -5.49
C GLY A 183 -11.24 6.22 -6.04
N LYS A 184 -11.23 6.50 -7.33
CA LYS A 184 -10.04 6.88 -8.07
C LYS A 184 -9.72 8.35 -7.91
N GLY A 185 -8.42 8.66 -7.94
CA GLY A 185 -7.89 10.00 -8.02
C GLY A 185 -6.68 10.07 -8.93
N THR A 186 -6.13 11.24 -9.04
CA THR A 186 -4.87 11.48 -9.74
C THR A 186 -3.93 12.33 -8.90
N TRP A 187 -2.65 12.30 -9.22
CA TRP A 187 -1.57 12.87 -8.44
C TRP A 187 -0.49 13.46 -9.36
N SER A 188 -0.41 14.78 -9.44
CA SER A 188 0.48 15.46 -10.38
C SER A 188 1.96 15.27 -10.06
N TRP A 189 2.29 15.14 -8.77
CA TRP A 189 3.67 15.08 -8.30
C TRP A 189 4.46 13.92 -8.91
N ILE A 190 3.83 12.75 -9.07
CA ILE A 190 4.49 11.56 -9.65
C ILE A 190 5.03 11.79 -11.06
N ILE A 191 4.47 12.74 -11.80
CA ILE A 191 4.88 13.09 -13.16
C ILE A 191 5.65 14.41 -13.19
N GLY A 192 5.21 15.42 -12.45
CA GLY A 192 5.74 16.78 -12.53
C GLY A 192 6.56 17.24 -11.31
N MET A 193 6.73 16.38 -10.31
CA MET A 193 7.44 16.68 -9.06
C MET A 193 6.92 17.95 -8.37
N ASP A 194 7.72 18.54 -7.47
CA ASP A 194 7.39 19.73 -6.68
C ASP A 194 6.91 20.91 -7.55
N SER A 195 7.42 21.04 -8.78
CA SER A 195 7.02 22.11 -9.70
C SER A 195 5.56 22.01 -10.17
N SER A 196 4.96 20.82 -10.09
CA SER A 196 3.55 20.61 -10.44
C SER A 196 2.58 21.09 -9.35
N CYS A 197 3.05 21.32 -8.12
CA CYS A 197 2.22 21.75 -7.00
C CYS A 197 1.91 23.26 -7.05
N ASN A 198 1.56 23.78 -8.23
CA ASN A 198 1.15 25.14 -8.47
C ASN A 198 -0.34 25.22 -8.84
N PHE A 199 -0.95 26.39 -8.71
CA PHE A 199 -2.39 26.58 -8.88
C PHE A 199 -2.92 26.16 -10.25
N ASP A 200 -2.23 26.58 -11.31
CA ASP A 200 -2.72 26.36 -12.69
C ASP A 200 -2.64 24.87 -13.06
N GLU A 201 -1.56 24.20 -12.65
CA GLU A 201 -1.40 22.77 -12.88
C GLU A 201 -2.42 21.97 -12.07
N GLN A 202 -2.65 22.31 -10.80
CA GLN A 202 -3.67 21.63 -10.00
C GLN A 202 -5.08 21.83 -10.54
N ARG A 203 -5.38 23.00 -11.12
CA ARG A 203 -6.65 23.22 -11.82
C ARG A 203 -6.79 22.31 -13.03
N ARG A 204 -5.72 22.14 -13.84
CA ARG A 204 -5.69 21.19 -14.98
C ARG A 204 -5.92 19.75 -14.52
N TYR A 205 -5.33 19.35 -13.39
CA TYR A 205 -5.54 18.01 -12.82
C TYR A 205 -6.96 17.82 -12.28
N ILE A 206 -7.62 18.85 -11.75
CA ILE A 206 -9.05 18.81 -11.39
C ILE A 206 -9.91 18.60 -12.64
N ASP A 207 -9.63 19.33 -13.73
CA ASP A 207 -10.33 19.16 -15.01
C ASP A 207 -10.14 17.75 -15.57
N PHE A 208 -8.92 17.22 -15.49
CA PHE A 208 -8.60 15.87 -15.89
C PHE A 208 -9.34 14.84 -15.03
N ALA A 209 -9.30 14.96 -13.71
CA ALA A 209 -10.01 14.08 -12.80
C ALA A 209 -11.52 14.05 -13.09
N ALA A 210 -12.14 15.22 -13.34
CA ALA A 210 -13.54 15.32 -13.73
C ALA A 210 -13.82 14.60 -15.07
N ALA A 211 -12.97 14.78 -16.07
CA ALA A 211 -13.09 14.11 -17.38
C ALA A 211 -12.93 12.59 -17.27
N MET A 212 -12.14 12.11 -16.31
CA MET A 212 -11.96 10.70 -16.01
C MET A 212 -13.05 10.11 -15.10
N GLY A 213 -13.95 10.93 -14.55
CA GLY A 213 -14.90 10.50 -13.53
C GLY A 213 -14.25 10.13 -12.20
N TYR A 214 -13.09 10.71 -11.91
CA TYR A 214 -12.32 10.48 -10.68
C TYR A 214 -12.85 11.35 -9.54
N ARG A 215 -12.72 10.82 -8.31
CA ARG A 215 -13.27 11.44 -7.10
C ARG A 215 -12.34 12.48 -6.48
N SER A 216 -11.04 12.40 -6.76
CA SER A 216 -10.07 13.24 -6.05
C SER A 216 -8.84 13.60 -6.88
N VAL A 217 -8.20 14.69 -6.44
CA VAL A 217 -6.84 15.07 -6.81
C VAL A 217 -6.04 15.18 -5.52
N LEU A 218 -4.85 14.59 -5.49
CA LEU A 218 -3.87 14.80 -4.44
C LEU A 218 -2.95 15.96 -4.82
N ILE A 219 -2.97 17.03 -4.03
CA ILE A 219 -2.02 18.13 -4.10
C ILE A 219 -0.91 17.84 -3.11
N ASP A 220 0.29 17.60 -3.62
CA ASP A 220 1.44 17.14 -2.85
C ASP A 220 2.19 18.27 -2.13
N ALA A 221 3.35 18.00 -1.59
CA ALA A 221 4.16 18.88 -0.77
C ALA A 221 4.35 20.29 -1.36
N LEU A 222 4.66 21.26 -0.50
CA LEU A 222 4.90 22.66 -0.83
C LEU A 222 3.67 23.47 -1.29
N TRP A 223 2.47 22.88 -1.27
CA TRP A 223 1.25 23.60 -1.64
C TRP A 223 1.01 24.85 -0.79
N ASP A 224 1.45 24.87 0.46
CA ASP A 224 1.31 26.00 1.39
C ASP A 224 2.13 27.21 0.97
N VAL A 225 3.28 27.02 0.34
CA VAL A 225 4.18 28.07 -0.14
C VAL A 225 3.98 28.39 -1.63
N GLN A 226 3.65 27.40 -2.46
CA GLN A 226 3.47 27.59 -3.90
C GLN A 226 2.05 28.03 -4.31
N ILE A 227 1.03 27.62 -3.55
CA ILE A 227 -0.38 27.94 -3.82
C ILE A 227 -0.96 28.83 -2.74
N GLY A 228 -0.78 28.46 -1.47
CA GLY A 228 -1.34 29.16 -0.32
C GLY A 228 -2.80 28.80 -0.03
N ARG A 229 -3.22 29.02 1.22
CA ARG A 229 -4.54 28.59 1.74
C ARG A 229 -5.73 29.17 1.00
N GLU A 230 -5.69 30.45 0.65
CA GLU A 230 -6.78 31.12 -0.05
C GLU A 230 -7.03 30.50 -1.41
N ARG A 231 -5.96 30.25 -2.16
CA ARG A 231 -6.05 29.62 -3.48
C ARG A 231 -6.35 28.11 -3.40
N ILE A 232 -5.94 27.41 -2.33
CA ILE A 232 -6.42 26.05 -2.05
C ILE A 232 -7.94 26.03 -1.84
N ALA A 233 -8.49 27.02 -1.11
CA ALA A 233 -9.94 27.13 -0.93
C ALA A 233 -10.67 27.40 -2.26
N GLU A 234 -10.07 28.17 -3.16
CA GLU A 234 -10.55 28.38 -4.52
C GLU A 234 -10.56 27.08 -5.33
N LEU A 235 -9.45 26.32 -5.32
CA LEU A 235 -9.36 25.01 -5.98
C LEU A 235 -10.36 24.00 -5.39
N ALA A 236 -10.57 23.98 -4.07
CA ALA A 236 -11.53 23.11 -3.42
C ALA A 236 -12.97 23.43 -3.85
N ARG A 237 -13.32 24.69 -3.97
CA ARG A 237 -14.63 25.12 -4.51
C ARG A 237 -14.77 24.68 -5.96
N TYR A 238 -13.79 25.00 -6.80
CA TYR A 238 -13.75 24.61 -8.21
C TYR A 238 -13.87 23.09 -8.41
N GLY A 239 -13.15 22.32 -7.61
CA GLY A 239 -13.24 20.85 -7.63
C GLY A 239 -14.63 20.35 -7.26
N ARG A 240 -15.25 20.90 -6.20
CA ARG A 240 -16.61 20.52 -5.79
C ARG A 240 -17.65 20.77 -6.89
N GLU A 241 -17.56 21.88 -7.60
CA GLU A 241 -18.43 22.19 -8.74
C GLU A 241 -18.33 21.14 -9.86
N LYS A 242 -17.19 20.45 -9.95
CA LYS A 242 -16.91 19.36 -10.91
C LYS A 242 -17.07 17.96 -10.31
N GLY A 243 -17.44 17.82 -9.05
CA GLY A 243 -17.56 16.54 -8.36
C GLY A 243 -16.20 15.93 -7.93
N VAL A 244 -15.14 16.74 -7.86
CA VAL A 244 -13.77 16.33 -7.50
C VAL A 244 -13.38 16.91 -6.15
N GLY A 245 -13.00 16.08 -5.19
CA GLY A 245 -12.45 16.48 -3.89
C GLY A 245 -10.94 16.63 -3.92
N LEU A 246 -10.38 17.27 -2.90
CA LEU A 246 -8.93 17.43 -2.75
C LEU A 246 -8.40 16.64 -1.56
N PHE A 247 -7.27 15.99 -1.76
CA PHE A 247 -6.36 15.55 -0.71
C PHE A 247 -5.18 16.52 -0.65
N LEU A 248 -4.69 16.80 0.56
CA LEU A 248 -3.54 17.67 0.78
C LEU A 248 -2.42 16.92 1.49
N TRP A 249 -1.21 17.12 1.06
CA TRP A 249 -0.01 16.54 1.68
C TRP A 249 0.42 17.32 2.93
N TYR A 250 0.94 16.59 3.93
CA TYR A 250 1.53 17.13 5.15
C TYR A 250 2.74 16.31 5.58
N ASN A 251 3.77 16.96 6.08
CA ASN A 251 4.81 16.30 6.85
C ASN A 251 4.26 15.94 8.24
N SER A 252 4.50 14.71 8.70
CA SER A 252 4.12 14.26 10.06
C SER A 252 4.78 15.04 11.16
N ASN A 253 5.78 15.78 10.84
CA ASN A 253 6.96 16.14 11.57
C ASN A 253 6.77 16.76 12.94
N GLY A 254 7.68 16.32 13.72
CA GLY A 254 8.25 16.90 14.91
C GLY A 254 9.76 17.00 14.73
N SER A 255 10.51 16.39 15.62
CA SER A 255 11.97 16.44 15.65
C SER A 255 12.67 15.22 15.04
N TRP A 256 11.98 14.46 14.20
CA TRP A 256 12.45 13.14 13.75
C TRP A 256 12.72 13.01 12.25
N ASN A 257 12.64 14.09 11.48
CA ASN A 257 13.12 14.12 10.10
C ASN A 257 13.60 15.52 9.73
N ASP A 258 14.42 15.59 8.66
CA ASP A 258 14.98 16.85 8.14
C ASP A 258 14.39 17.18 6.76
N ALA A 259 13.25 16.59 6.38
CA ALA A 259 12.63 16.85 5.10
C ALA A 259 12.21 18.33 4.98
N PRO A 260 12.63 19.01 3.90
CA PRO A 260 12.32 20.44 3.71
C PRO A 260 10.88 20.65 3.24
N GLN A 261 10.21 19.59 2.80
CA GLN A 261 8.85 19.67 2.28
C GLN A 261 7.86 20.10 3.34
N SER A 262 7.13 21.18 3.05
CA SER A 262 6.07 21.75 3.90
C SER A 262 4.68 21.35 3.38
N PRO A 263 3.60 21.44 4.19
CA PRO A 263 3.50 22.08 5.52
C PRO A 263 4.20 21.31 6.64
N LEU A 264 4.92 22.02 7.46
CA LEU A 264 5.69 21.52 8.61
C LEU A 264 5.02 21.91 9.94
N GLY A 265 5.21 21.09 11.01
CA GLY A 265 4.76 21.39 12.38
C GLY A 265 3.25 21.50 12.53
N LYS A 266 2.49 20.76 11.71
CA LYS A 266 1.02 20.76 11.74
C LYS A 266 0.43 19.47 12.31
N MET A 267 1.08 18.32 12.12
CA MET A 267 0.50 17.04 12.43
C MET A 267 0.94 16.45 13.77
N ASP A 268 2.11 16.82 14.28
CA ASP A 268 2.71 16.27 15.50
C ASP A 268 2.01 16.72 16.79
N ARG A 269 1.45 17.93 16.83
CA ARG A 269 0.81 18.49 18.02
C ARG A 269 -0.70 18.63 17.85
N SER A 270 -1.46 18.07 18.78
CA SER A 270 -2.93 18.05 18.73
C SER A 270 -3.55 19.44 18.49
N SER A 271 -3.05 20.49 19.17
CA SER A 271 -3.59 21.85 18.99
C SER A 271 -3.42 22.39 17.58
N ALA A 272 -2.23 22.19 16.98
CA ALA A 272 -1.96 22.60 15.60
C ALA A 272 -2.75 21.73 14.61
N ARG A 273 -2.74 20.41 14.80
CA ARG A 273 -3.44 19.44 13.95
C ARG A 273 -4.95 19.70 13.91
N ARG A 274 -5.58 19.90 15.04
CA ARG A 274 -7.04 20.18 15.13
C ARG A 274 -7.41 21.54 14.53
N ALA A 275 -6.57 22.56 14.69
CA ALA A 275 -6.79 23.85 14.03
C ALA A 275 -6.69 23.72 12.50
N GLU A 276 -5.73 22.92 12.00
CA GLU A 276 -5.54 22.61 10.60
C GLU A 276 -6.74 21.83 10.03
N MET A 277 -7.20 20.79 10.71
CA MET A 277 -8.31 19.94 10.30
C MET A 277 -9.66 20.69 10.33
N ARG A 278 -9.83 21.65 11.22
CA ARG A 278 -11.00 22.54 11.22
C ARG A 278 -11.03 23.38 9.95
N TRP A 279 -9.90 24.00 9.59
CA TRP A 279 -9.79 24.74 8.33
C TRP A 279 -10.06 23.84 7.11
N MET A 280 -9.56 22.61 7.11
CA MET A 280 -9.85 21.64 6.05
C MET A 280 -11.35 21.33 5.95
N GLN A 281 -12.02 21.12 7.07
CA GLN A 281 -13.46 20.86 7.11
C GLN A 281 -14.24 22.06 6.56
N GLU A 282 -13.91 23.28 7.01
CA GLU A 282 -14.54 24.53 6.54
C GLU A 282 -14.31 24.76 5.04
N THR A 283 -13.12 24.40 4.55
CA THR A 283 -12.75 24.51 3.13
C THR A 283 -13.37 23.40 2.29
N GLY A 284 -13.73 22.26 2.90
CA GLY A 284 -14.29 21.08 2.22
C GLY A 284 -13.22 20.18 1.61
N ILE A 285 -12.05 20.10 2.25
CA ILE A 285 -10.99 19.14 1.91
C ILE A 285 -11.49 17.73 2.24
N LEU A 286 -11.25 16.79 1.32
CA LEU A 286 -11.71 15.40 1.43
C LEU A 286 -10.81 14.55 2.32
N GLY A 287 -9.50 14.76 2.21
CA GLY A 287 -8.52 13.94 2.93
C GLY A 287 -7.13 14.55 2.98
N ILE A 288 -6.25 13.84 3.65
CA ILE A 288 -4.82 14.19 3.76
C ILE A 288 -3.94 13.00 3.46
N LYS A 289 -2.76 13.28 2.90
CA LYS A 289 -1.60 12.39 2.86
C LYS A 289 -0.61 12.91 3.88
N VAL A 290 -0.25 12.10 4.88
CA VAL A 290 0.74 12.47 5.91
C VAL A 290 1.98 11.60 5.76
N ASP A 291 3.14 12.23 5.73
CA ASP A 291 4.40 11.60 5.28
C ASP A 291 5.52 11.72 6.32
N PHE A 292 6.55 10.84 6.20
CA PHE A 292 7.83 10.91 6.92
C PHE A 292 7.77 10.65 8.43
N PHE A 293 7.25 9.50 8.83
CA PHE A 293 7.07 9.15 10.25
C PHE A 293 8.35 8.66 10.95
N GLY A 294 9.26 8.01 10.25
CA GLY A 294 10.60 7.69 10.75
C GLY A 294 10.68 6.71 11.92
N GLY A 295 9.72 5.79 12.07
CA GLY A 295 9.85 4.76 13.09
C GLY A 295 8.59 4.01 13.51
N ASP A 296 8.81 3.03 14.39
CA ASP A 296 7.84 2.04 14.88
C ASP A 296 7.67 2.08 16.41
N LYS A 297 8.28 3.03 17.10
CA LYS A 297 8.17 3.19 18.55
C LYS A 297 6.73 3.51 18.98
N GLN A 298 6.38 3.20 20.21
CA GLN A 298 5.04 3.46 20.76
C GLN A 298 4.56 4.92 20.57
N PRO A 299 5.37 5.97 20.80
CA PRO A 299 4.95 7.35 20.54
C PRO A 299 4.60 7.61 19.07
N MET A 300 5.23 6.89 18.13
CA MET A 300 4.89 7.00 16.71
C MET A 300 3.56 6.30 16.42
N MET A 301 3.33 5.11 16.98
CA MET A 301 2.02 4.43 16.88
C MET A 301 0.91 5.29 17.49
N GLN A 302 1.18 5.99 18.57
CA GLN A 302 0.27 6.97 19.17
C GLN A 302 -0.04 8.13 18.20
N LEU A 303 0.97 8.65 17.50
CA LEU A 303 0.76 9.73 16.54
C LEU A 303 -0.12 9.30 15.35
N TYR A 304 0.05 8.08 14.82
CA TYR A 304 -0.85 7.55 13.79
C TYR A 304 -2.30 7.51 14.29
N GLU A 305 -2.54 6.98 15.50
CA GLU A 305 -3.88 6.90 16.10
C GLU A 305 -4.46 8.30 16.37
N ASP A 306 -3.64 9.22 16.88
CA ASP A 306 -4.05 10.61 17.14
C ASP A 306 -4.46 11.34 15.87
N ILE A 307 -3.70 11.19 14.78
CA ILE A 307 -4.03 11.79 13.48
C ILE A 307 -5.35 11.21 12.96
N LEU A 308 -5.53 9.88 13.03
CA LEU A 308 -6.75 9.22 12.58
C LEU A 308 -7.96 9.65 13.39
N THR A 309 -7.83 9.71 14.72
CA THR A 309 -8.92 10.10 15.63
C THR A 309 -9.33 11.55 15.40
N ASP A 310 -8.36 12.48 15.40
CA ASP A 310 -8.65 13.90 15.15
C ASP A 310 -9.26 14.10 13.75
N ALA A 311 -8.69 13.46 12.72
CA ALA A 311 -9.20 13.54 11.35
C ALA A 311 -10.65 13.03 11.23
N ASN A 312 -11.02 11.96 11.95
CA ASN A 312 -12.38 11.43 11.94
C ASN A 312 -13.40 12.43 12.52
N GLU A 313 -13.04 13.17 13.57
CA GLU A 313 -13.92 14.20 14.13
C GLU A 313 -14.25 15.32 13.12
N PHE A 314 -13.29 15.63 12.24
CA PHE A 314 -13.47 16.65 11.18
C PHE A 314 -13.91 16.06 9.84
N GLY A 315 -14.15 14.74 9.76
CA GLY A 315 -14.60 14.07 8.55
C GLY A 315 -13.54 13.98 7.45
N ILE A 316 -12.26 13.88 7.81
CA ILE A 316 -11.11 13.85 6.91
C ILE A 316 -10.61 12.42 6.74
N GLN A 317 -10.42 11.97 5.50
CA GLN A 317 -9.77 10.70 5.17
C GLN A 317 -8.24 10.82 5.28
N VAL A 318 -7.56 9.71 5.60
CA VAL A 318 -6.11 9.73 5.83
C VAL A 318 -5.39 8.65 5.04
N ILE A 319 -4.34 9.06 4.33
CA ILE A 319 -3.34 8.22 3.69
C ILE A 319 -2.00 8.48 4.39
N PHE A 320 -1.22 7.43 4.65
CA PHE A 320 0.12 7.55 5.22
C PHE A 320 1.20 7.17 4.22
N HIS A 321 2.25 7.98 4.15
CA HIS A 321 3.48 7.74 3.40
C HIS A 321 4.71 7.81 4.31
N GLY A 322 5.88 7.39 3.82
CA GLY A 322 7.07 7.33 4.66
C GLY A 322 6.78 6.64 6.01
N CYS A 323 6.07 5.54 6.01
CA CYS A 323 5.29 5.07 7.13
C CYS A 323 5.48 3.58 7.42
N THR A 324 4.92 3.14 8.55
CA THR A 324 4.83 1.72 8.93
C THR A 324 3.74 0.97 8.15
N LEU A 325 3.79 -0.37 8.18
CA LEU A 325 2.76 -1.26 7.64
C LEU A 325 1.39 -1.00 8.29
N PRO A 326 0.28 -0.94 7.53
CA PRO A 326 -1.06 -0.99 8.12
C PRO A 326 -1.31 -2.37 8.73
N ARG A 327 -1.93 -2.39 9.90
CA ARG A 327 -2.11 -3.60 10.71
C ARG A 327 -3.58 -3.81 11.03
N GLY A 328 -4.39 -3.96 9.98
CA GLY A 328 -5.84 -4.05 10.08
C GLY A 328 -6.52 -2.69 10.28
N TRP A 329 -5.82 -1.60 9.98
CA TRP A 329 -6.29 -0.24 10.22
C TRP A 329 -7.51 0.12 9.38
N GLU A 330 -7.71 -0.48 8.23
CA GLU A 330 -8.92 -0.32 7.40
C GLU A 330 -10.22 -0.69 8.16
N ARG A 331 -10.12 -1.63 9.09
CA ARG A 331 -11.24 -2.02 9.95
C ARG A 331 -11.25 -1.29 11.28
N MET A 332 -10.08 -0.96 11.81
CA MET A 332 -9.97 -0.29 13.11
C MET A 332 -10.41 1.18 13.03
N TYR A 333 -10.12 1.86 11.93
CA TYR A 333 -10.29 3.30 11.78
C TYR A 333 -11.06 3.62 10.49
N PRO A 334 -12.32 4.07 10.56
CA PRO A 334 -13.19 4.19 9.40
C PRO A 334 -12.73 5.24 8.37
N ASN A 335 -11.91 6.20 8.78
CA ASN A 335 -11.33 7.24 7.94
C ASN A 335 -9.92 6.93 7.43
N TYR A 336 -9.32 5.82 7.87
CA TYR A 336 -8.07 5.32 7.30
C TYR A 336 -8.33 4.77 5.89
N VAL A 337 -7.47 5.11 4.95
CA VAL A 337 -7.61 4.71 3.54
C VAL A 337 -6.51 3.75 3.11
N ALA A 338 -5.27 4.18 3.23
CA ALA A 338 -4.11 3.41 2.76
C ALA A 338 -2.83 3.87 3.44
N SER A 339 -1.81 3.02 3.32
CA SER A 339 -0.40 3.36 3.60
C SER A 339 0.45 2.97 2.42
N GLU A 340 1.52 3.72 2.18
CA GLU A 340 2.57 3.33 1.25
C GLU A 340 3.29 2.07 1.77
N ALA A 341 4.19 2.22 2.73
CA ALA A 341 4.96 1.15 3.38
C ALA A 341 5.51 0.12 2.37
N VAL A 342 6.08 0.60 1.27
CA VAL A 342 6.62 -0.16 0.15
C VAL A 342 7.49 0.78 -0.71
N LEU A 343 8.41 0.23 -1.48
CA LEU A 343 9.09 0.99 -2.52
C LEU A 343 8.09 1.27 -3.66
N ALA A 344 7.44 2.44 -3.62
CA ALA A 344 6.33 2.80 -4.49
C ALA A 344 6.79 3.38 -5.84
N SER A 345 5.82 3.74 -6.68
CA SER A 345 6.05 4.18 -8.07
C SER A 345 6.81 5.49 -8.20
N GLU A 346 6.85 6.33 -7.17
CA GLU A 346 7.62 7.58 -7.17
C GLU A 346 9.11 7.34 -7.45
N ASN A 347 9.64 6.21 -7.02
CA ASN A 347 11.03 5.82 -7.25
C ASN A 347 11.38 5.70 -8.74
N MET A 348 10.38 5.48 -9.61
CA MET A 348 10.58 5.43 -11.06
C MET A 348 10.95 6.80 -11.65
N HIS A 349 10.53 7.89 -11.00
CA HIS A 349 10.95 9.22 -11.38
C HIS A 349 12.43 9.48 -11.06
N PHE A 350 12.93 8.96 -9.93
CA PHE A 350 14.28 9.23 -9.44
C PHE A 350 15.37 8.46 -10.18
N GLY A 351 15.08 7.30 -10.78
CA GLY A 351 16.11 6.52 -11.40
C GLY A 351 15.63 5.44 -12.37
N GLN A 352 16.37 5.26 -13.47
CA GLN A 352 16.04 4.25 -14.48
C GLN A 352 16.01 2.82 -13.91
N GLY A 353 16.85 2.52 -12.91
CA GLY A 353 16.87 1.21 -12.26
C GLY A 353 15.56 0.83 -11.60
N ALA A 354 14.81 1.80 -11.08
CA ALA A 354 13.46 1.56 -10.54
C ALA A 354 12.47 1.20 -11.65
N CYS A 355 12.52 1.90 -12.80
CA CYS A 355 11.71 1.55 -13.98
C CYS A 355 12.06 0.17 -14.53
N ASP A 356 13.35 -0.18 -14.56
CA ASP A 356 13.82 -1.49 -15.04
C ASP A 356 13.40 -2.63 -14.11
N GLY A 357 13.22 -2.36 -12.80
CA GLY A 357 12.79 -3.30 -11.77
C GLY A 357 11.29 -3.32 -11.48
N GLU A 358 10.50 -2.42 -12.07
CA GLU A 358 9.08 -2.20 -11.75
C GLU A 358 8.25 -3.50 -11.80
N ALA A 359 8.35 -4.25 -12.90
CA ALA A 359 7.57 -5.47 -13.09
C ALA A 359 7.87 -6.52 -12.01
N ARG A 360 9.14 -6.65 -11.61
CA ARG A 360 9.57 -7.57 -10.56
C ARG A 360 9.05 -7.16 -9.19
N ALA A 361 9.13 -5.87 -8.87
CA ALA A 361 8.60 -5.32 -7.63
C ALA A 361 7.08 -5.53 -7.55
N ALA A 362 6.34 -5.20 -8.60
CA ALA A 362 4.89 -5.37 -8.66
C ALA A 362 4.45 -6.83 -8.51
N ALA A 363 5.11 -7.77 -9.20
CA ALA A 363 4.86 -9.21 -9.05
C ALA A 363 5.20 -9.73 -7.65
N THR A 364 5.98 -8.98 -6.86
CA THR A 364 6.28 -9.31 -5.46
C THR A 364 5.24 -8.74 -4.50
N HIS A 365 4.91 -7.44 -4.65
CA HIS A 365 3.96 -6.75 -3.77
C HIS A 365 2.58 -7.40 -3.78
N THR A 366 2.16 -7.93 -4.92
CA THR A 366 0.90 -8.67 -5.08
C THR A 366 0.77 -9.86 -4.12
N PHE A 367 1.87 -10.53 -3.80
CA PHE A 367 1.87 -11.73 -2.94
C PHE A 367 2.28 -11.46 -1.49
N ILE A 368 2.84 -10.27 -1.20
CA ILE A 368 3.40 -9.99 0.12
C ILE A 368 2.76 -8.75 0.73
N ARG A 369 3.24 -7.55 0.38
CA ARG A 369 2.83 -6.29 1.01
C ARG A 369 1.32 -6.04 0.90
N ASN A 370 0.75 -6.27 -0.25
CA ASN A 370 -0.65 -5.90 -0.52
C ASN A 370 -1.67 -6.97 -0.05
N THR A 371 -1.20 -8.13 0.44
CA THR A 371 -2.08 -9.16 1.02
C THR A 371 -2.54 -8.84 2.44
N VAL A 372 -1.86 -7.95 3.14
CA VAL A 372 -2.11 -7.64 4.57
C VAL A 372 -2.63 -6.22 4.81
N GLY A 373 -2.86 -5.44 3.77
CA GLY A 373 -3.41 -4.08 3.90
C GLY A 373 -3.37 -3.28 2.62
N SER A 374 -4.18 -2.23 2.56
CA SER A 374 -4.22 -1.25 1.48
C SER A 374 -2.83 -0.69 1.18
N MET A 375 -2.52 -0.51 -0.09
CA MET A 375 -1.22 -0.05 -0.56
C MET A 375 -1.39 1.14 -1.49
N ASP A 376 -0.97 2.32 -1.04
CA ASP A 376 -0.93 3.52 -1.88
C ASP A 376 0.36 3.51 -2.70
N PHE A 377 0.27 2.94 -3.90
CA PHE A 377 1.42 2.72 -4.78
C PHE A 377 1.61 3.84 -5.80
N GLY A 378 0.56 4.56 -6.18
CA GLY A 378 0.59 5.66 -7.12
C GLY A 378 0.96 5.27 -8.56
N GLY A 379 0.78 4.02 -8.94
CA GLY A 379 1.20 3.46 -10.22
C GLY A 379 0.18 3.62 -11.36
N SER A 380 0.20 2.67 -12.28
CA SER A 380 -0.65 2.62 -13.49
C SER A 380 -0.42 3.79 -14.47
N ALA A 381 0.82 4.24 -14.60
CA ALA A 381 1.20 5.32 -15.51
C ALA A 381 1.01 4.93 -16.98
N LEU A 382 0.44 5.84 -17.78
CA LEU A 382 0.36 5.71 -19.24
C LEU A 382 1.39 6.55 -19.98
N ASN A 383 2.06 7.50 -19.32
CA ASN A 383 3.20 8.20 -19.90
C ASN A 383 4.32 7.20 -20.24
N LYS A 384 4.98 7.41 -21.35
CA LYS A 384 6.16 6.63 -21.77
C LYS A 384 7.41 7.03 -20.98
N ARG A 385 7.42 8.25 -20.46
CA ARG A 385 8.46 8.80 -19.61
C ARG A 385 7.87 9.47 -18.38
N TYR A 386 8.56 9.34 -17.26
CA TYR A 386 8.13 9.96 -16.00
C TYR A 386 8.54 11.44 -15.98
N ASN A 387 7.87 12.23 -16.83
CA ASN A 387 7.96 13.68 -16.87
C ASN A 387 6.66 14.26 -17.45
N ALA A 388 6.37 15.52 -17.11
CA ALA A 388 5.18 16.23 -17.56
C ALA A 388 5.10 16.43 -19.10
N ASP A 389 6.26 16.51 -19.77
CA ASP A 389 6.34 16.60 -21.23
C ASP A 389 6.20 15.24 -21.96
N ASN A 390 6.22 14.13 -21.21
CA ASN A 390 6.23 12.75 -21.73
C ASN A 390 7.36 12.47 -22.76
N LEU A 391 8.40 13.31 -22.83
CA LEU A 391 9.50 13.24 -23.78
C LEU A 391 10.85 13.05 -23.09
N THR A 392 11.00 13.56 -21.87
CA THR A 392 12.24 13.50 -21.07
C THR A 392 12.04 12.68 -19.80
N GLY A 393 13.09 12.52 -18.99
CA GLY A 393 13.06 11.73 -17.76
C GLY A 393 13.29 10.24 -17.99
N THR A 394 13.03 9.45 -16.95
CA THR A 394 13.18 7.98 -16.98
C THR A 394 12.16 7.33 -17.91
N VAL A 395 12.52 6.18 -18.46
CA VAL A 395 11.72 5.47 -19.44
C VAL A 395 10.94 4.35 -18.80
N ARG A 396 9.60 4.37 -18.88
CA ARG A 396 8.76 3.25 -18.51
C ARG A 396 9.07 2.04 -19.39
N ARG A 397 9.34 0.89 -18.78
CA ARG A 397 9.61 -0.38 -19.48
C ARG A 397 8.38 -1.23 -19.68
N THR A 398 7.37 -1.04 -18.88
CA THR A 398 6.13 -1.79 -18.89
C THR A 398 5.16 -1.28 -19.95
N SER A 399 4.18 -2.12 -20.32
CA SER A 399 3.17 -1.77 -21.32
C SER A 399 2.01 -0.97 -20.75
N ASP A 400 1.13 -0.48 -21.62
CA ASP A 400 -0.12 0.13 -21.20
C ASP A 400 -1.06 -0.92 -20.56
N VAL A 401 -1.10 -2.15 -21.10
CA VAL A 401 -1.90 -3.23 -20.50
C VAL A 401 -1.36 -3.65 -19.13
N TYR A 402 -0.04 -3.61 -18.93
CA TYR A 402 0.56 -3.77 -17.61
C TYR A 402 0.03 -2.72 -16.62
N ALA A 403 -0.04 -1.45 -17.03
CA ALA A 403 -0.59 -0.38 -16.20
C ALA A 403 -2.05 -0.64 -15.82
N LEU A 404 -2.88 -1.12 -16.75
CA LEU A 404 -4.25 -1.53 -16.45
C LEU A 404 -4.28 -2.72 -15.47
N ALA A 405 -3.40 -3.69 -15.64
CA ALA A 405 -3.34 -4.86 -14.78
C ALA A 405 -2.96 -4.49 -13.34
N THR A 406 -2.02 -3.57 -13.11
CA THR A 406 -1.65 -3.11 -11.76
C THR A 406 -2.79 -2.39 -11.05
N ALA A 407 -3.66 -1.67 -11.76
CA ALA A 407 -4.86 -1.05 -11.18
C ALA A 407 -5.85 -2.09 -10.61
N VAL A 408 -5.79 -3.34 -11.10
CA VAL A 408 -6.58 -4.47 -10.56
C VAL A 408 -5.80 -5.27 -9.53
N LEU A 409 -4.52 -5.56 -9.77
CA LEU A 409 -3.69 -6.38 -8.89
C LEU A 409 -3.48 -5.73 -7.53
N PHE A 410 -3.30 -4.41 -7.48
CA PHE A 410 -3.14 -3.69 -6.23
C PHE A 410 -4.48 -3.27 -5.65
N GLN A 411 -4.57 -3.32 -4.32
CA GLN A 411 -5.76 -2.87 -3.61
C GLN A 411 -5.47 -1.66 -2.73
N SER A 412 -6.32 -0.67 -2.89
CA SER A 412 -6.50 0.46 -2.00
C SER A 412 -7.88 1.05 -2.27
N SER A 413 -8.63 1.39 -1.25
CA SER A 413 -9.98 1.95 -1.44
C SER A 413 -9.98 3.32 -2.11
N VAL A 414 -8.92 4.10 -1.94
CA VAL A 414 -8.61 5.29 -2.75
C VAL A 414 -7.29 5.00 -3.47
N GLN A 415 -7.25 5.20 -4.78
CA GLN A 415 -6.04 5.06 -5.59
C GLN A 415 -5.80 6.35 -6.37
N HIS A 416 -4.68 7.03 -6.08
CA HIS A 416 -4.19 8.15 -6.85
C HIS A 416 -3.25 7.64 -7.94
N PHE A 417 -3.78 7.47 -9.16
CA PHE A 417 -3.01 6.95 -10.28
C PHE A 417 -2.03 7.99 -10.84
N ALA A 418 -0.91 7.52 -11.37
CA ALA A 418 0.10 8.31 -12.08
C ALA A 418 -0.36 8.67 -13.50
N LEU A 419 -1.61 9.08 -13.66
CA LEU A 419 -2.18 9.54 -14.91
C LEU A 419 -2.16 11.06 -14.98
N ALA A 420 -1.88 11.59 -16.16
CA ALA A 420 -1.72 13.01 -16.39
C ALA A 420 -2.69 13.53 -17.47
N PRO A 421 -2.98 14.84 -17.54
CA PRO A 421 -3.91 15.44 -18.51
C PRO A 421 -3.62 15.10 -19.97
N ASN A 422 -2.36 14.95 -20.37
CA ASN A 422 -1.95 14.55 -21.72
C ASN A 422 -2.48 13.17 -22.12
N ASN A 423 -2.73 12.28 -21.14
CA ASN A 423 -3.20 10.91 -21.44
C ASN A 423 -4.57 10.86 -22.11
N LEU A 424 -5.38 11.92 -21.99
CA LEU A 424 -6.64 12.01 -22.74
C LEU A 424 -6.44 12.05 -24.26
N THR A 425 -5.25 12.43 -24.73
CA THR A 425 -4.95 12.62 -26.15
C THR A 425 -3.84 11.70 -26.67
N ASP A 426 -2.88 11.30 -25.82
CA ASP A 426 -1.70 10.52 -26.24
C ASP A 426 -1.74 9.05 -25.83
N ALA A 427 -2.68 8.66 -24.92
CA ALA A 427 -2.88 7.27 -24.58
C ALA A 427 -3.99 6.62 -25.43
N PRO A 428 -3.97 5.28 -25.61
CA PRO A 428 -5.02 4.59 -26.34
C PRO A 428 -6.40 4.76 -25.67
N ALA A 429 -7.43 5.03 -26.48
CA ALA A 429 -8.80 5.25 -25.97
C ALA A 429 -9.30 4.09 -25.11
N TRP A 430 -9.04 2.83 -25.49
CA TRP A 430 -9.41 1.64 -24.72
C TRP A 430 -8.74 1.61 -23.33
N ALA A 431 -7.53 2.16 -23.19
CA ALA A 431 -6.86 2.24 -21.88
C ALA A 431 -7.51 3.31 -21.00
N ILE A 432 -7.83 4.47 -21.56
CA ILE A 432 -8.55 5.54 -20.85
C ILE A 432 -9.94 5.06 -20.41
N ASP A 433 -10.68 4.39 -21.27
CA ASP A 433 -12.01 3.87 -20.96
C ASP A 433 -11.95 2.81 -19.85
N PHE A 434 -10.94 1.94 -19.87
CA PHE A 434 -10.70 1.00 -18.78
C PHE A 434 -10.41 1.73 -17.46
N MET A 435 -9.48 2.70 -17.46
CA MET A 435 -9.12 3.45 -16.25
C MET A 435 -10.28 4.31 -15.72
N ARG A 436 -11.23 4.70 -16.56
CA ARG A 436 -12.50 5.28 -16.12
C ARG A 436 -13.40 4.28 -15.42
N ALA A 437 -13.42 3.03 -15.88
CA ALA A 437 -14.37 2.00 -15.44
C ALA A 437 -13.88 1.16 -14.26
N VAL A 438 -12.56 0.94 -14.10
CA VAL A 438 -11.99 0.05 -13.08
C VAL A 438 -12.38 0.52 -11.67
N PRO A 439 -12.87 -0.38 -10.79
CA PRO A 439 -13.17 -0.03 -9.40
C PRO A 439 -11.89 0.00 -8.54
N THR A 440 -12.00 0.55 -7.33
CA THR A 440 -10.92 0.53 -6.31
C THR A 440 -11.27 -0.31 -5.09
N THR A 441 -12.53 -0.72 -4.96
CA THR A 441 -13.01 -1.60 -3.90
C THR A 441 -13.47 -2.93 -4.47
N TRP A 442 -13.18 -4.00 -3.76
CA TRP A 442 -13.36 -5.36 -4.23
C TRP A 442 -14.12 -6.20 -3.21
N ASP A 443 -15.07 -7.00 -3.67
CA ASP A 443 -15.84 -7.91 -2.84
C ASP A 443 -15.11 -9.25 -2.61
N GLU A 444 -14.23 -9.63 -3.54
CA GLU A 444 -13.55 -10.92 -3.51
C GLU A 444 -12.23 -10.85 -4.29
N VAL A 445 -11.24 -11.60 -3.82
CA VAL A 445 -10.00 -11.88 -4.55
C VAL A 445 -9.79 -13.37 -4.66
N ARG A 446 -9.27 -13.84 -5.82
CA ARG A 446 -8.85 -15.22 -6.06
C ARG A 446 -7.48 -15.26 -6.70
N TYR A 447 -6.64 -16.10 -6.16
CA TYR A 447 -5.38 -16.47 -6.78
C TYR A 447 -5.66 -17.39 -7.98
N LEU A 448 -5.06 -17.13 -9.12
CA LEU A 448 -5.13 -18.00 -10.30
C LEU A 448 -3.79 -18.63 -10.61
N ASP A 449 -2.71 -17.86 -10.68
CA ASP A 449 -1.35 -18.34 -10.92
C ASP A 449 -0.32 -17.30 -10.53
N GLY A 450 0.95 -17.67 -10.36
CA GLY A 450 2.02 -16.73 -10.14
C GLY A 450 3.13 -17.21 -9.22
N TYR A 451 4.19 -16.40 -9.18
CA TYR A 451 5.35 -16.60 -8.32
C TYR A 451 5.96 -15.23 -7.97
N PRO A 452 6.26 -14.93 -6.70
CA PRO A 452 6.77 -13.63 -6.28
C PRO A 452 8.03 -13.22 -7.06
N GLY A 453 8.02 -12.01 -7.60
CA GLY A 453 9.09 -11.46 -8.41
C GLY A 453 9.23 -12.03 -9.83
N ARG A 454 8.34 -12.92 -10.24
CA ARG A 454 8.33 -13.50 -11.60
C ARG A 454 7.08 -13.08 -12.38
N TYR A 455 5.91 -13.46 -11.95
CA TYR A 455 4.64 -13.09 -12.56
C TYR A 455 3.50 -13.23 -11.56
N ALA A 456 2.38 -12.57 -11.81
CA ALA A 456 1.18 -12.68 -10.99
C ALA A 456 -0.06 -12.69 -11.86
N ILE A 457 -1.03 -13.55 -11.55
CA ILE A 457 -2.35 -13.58 -12.17
C ILE A 457 -3.39 -13.76 -11.06
N LEU A 458 -4.22 -12.73 -10.86
CA LEU A 458 -5.31 -12.73 -9.88
C LEU A 458 -6.64 -12.42 -10.54
N ALA A 459 -7.73 -12.82 -9.89
CA ALA A 459 -9.08 -12.36 -10.21
C ALA A 459 -9.66 -11.58 -9.03
N ARG A 460 -10.32 -10.44 -9.31
CA ARG A 460 -11.06 -9.66 -8.32
C ARG A 460 -12.48 -9.40 -8.77
N ARG A 461 -13.43 -9.40 -7.85
CA ARG A 461 -14.84 -9.15 -8.13
C ARG A 461 -15.29 -7.81 -7.53
N CYS A 462 -16.09 -7.10 -8.31
CA CYS A 462 -16.85 -5.95 -7.84
C CYS A 462 -18.29 -6.07 -8.37
N GLY A 463 -19.26 -6.25 -7.49
CA GLY A 463 -20.63 -6.58 -7.86
C GLY A 463 -20.68 -7.92 -8.61
N ASN A 464 -21.25 -7.91 -9.80
CA ASN A 464 -21.33 -9.08 -10.68
C ASN A 464 -20.13 -9.21 -11.63
N ARG A 465 -19.25 -8.23 -11.66
CA ARG A 465 -18.16 -8.16 -12.63
C ARG A 465 -16.85 -8.66 -12.07
N TRP A 466 -16.19 -9.54 -12.82
CA TRP A 466 -14.87 -10.05 -12.53
C TRP A 466 -13.82 -9.36 -13.41
N TYR A 467 -12.70 -9.05 -12.77
CA TYR A 467 -11.49 -8.51 -13.39
C TYR A 467 -10.37 -9.49 -13.14
N ILE A 468 -9.89 -10.15 -14.17
CA ILE A 468 -8.74 -11.04 -14.13
C ILE A 468 -7.56 -10.25 -14.66
N ALA A 469 -6.51 -10.10 -13.87
CA ALA A 469 -5.34 -9.32 -14.25
C ALA A 469 -4.06 -10.13 -14.07
N GLY A 470 -3.14 -9.99 -15.01
CA GLY A 470 -1.84 -10.63 -14.95
C GLY A 470 -0.72 -9.74 -15.48
N ILE A 471 0.46 -9.88 -14.88
CA ILE A 471 1.71 -9.20 -15.27
C ILE A 471 2.86 -10.19 -15.31
N ASN A 472 3.88 -9.90 -16.11
CA ASN A 472 5.07 -10.74 -16.25
C ASN A 472 6.37 -9.94 -16.12
N ALA A 473 7.24 -10.36 -15.20
CA ALA A 473 8.57 -9.81 -14.96
C ALA A 473 9.70 -10.72 -15.46
N GLN A 474 9.38 -11.91 -15.98
CA GLN A 474 10.36 -12.86 -16.50
C GLN A 474 10.80 -12.48 -17.93
N ASP A 475 11.96 -12.98 -18.33
CA ASP A 475 12.44 -12.80 -19.70
C ASP A 475 11.59 -13.58 -20.70
N GLU A 476 11.12 -14.76 -20.29
CA GLU A 476 10.25 -15.62 -21.10
C GLU A 476 8.80 -15.14 -21.02
N THR A 477 8.08 -15.35 -22.12
CA THR A 477 6.63 -15.13 -22.15
C THR A 477 5.91 -16.14 -21.25
N VAL A 478 5.07 -15.65 -20.34
CA VAL A 478 4.16 -16.50 -19.56
C VAL A 478 3.01 -16.93 -20.44
N VAL A 479 2.85 -18.25 -20.60
CA VAL A 479 1.70 -18.85 -21.28
C VAL A 479 0.89 -19.61 -20.24
N ALA A 480 -0.32 -19.14 -19.95
CA ALA A 480 -1.18 -19.73 -18.94
C ALA A 480 -2.54 -20.12 -19.54
N LYS A 481 -3.04 -21.28 -19.12
CA LYS A 481 -4.40 -21.75 -19.41
C LYS A 481 -5.25 -21.52 -18.17
N LEU A 482 -6.03 -20.46 -18.18
CA LEU A 482 -6.86 -20.06 -17.05
C LEU A 482 -8.20 -20.79 -17.08
N GLU A 483 -8.58 -21.35 -15.95
CA GLU A 483 -9.92 -21.83 -15.68
C GLU A 483 -10.66 -20.74 -14.90
N LEU A 484 -11.79 -20.29 -15.45
CA LEU A 484 -12.56 -19.17 -14.90
C LEU A 484 -13.97 -19.66 -14.51
N PRO A 485 -14.09 -20.51 -13.46
CA PRO A 485 -15.36 -21.09 -13.06
C PRO A 485 -16.37 -20.04 -12.55
N MET A 486 -15.88 -18.84 -12.17
CA MET A 486 -16.69 -17.71 -11.76
C MET A 486 -17.44 -17.04 -12.92
N LEU A 487 -17.05 -17.30 -14.14
CA LEU A 487 -17.72 -16.84 -15.36
C LEU A 487 -18.48 -17.97 -16.02
N GLY A 488 -19.49 -17.65 -16.82
CA GLY A 488 -20.24 -18.65 -17.57
C GLY A 488 -19.35 -19.43 -18.56
N LYS A 489 -19.64 -20.73 -18.80
CA LYS A 489 -18.82 -21.59 -19.66
C LYS A 489 -18.60 -21.04 -21.07
N SER A 490 -19.52 -20.22 -21.56
CA SER A 490 -19.50 -19.59 -22.90
C SER A 490 -19.60 -18.07 -22.80
N ALA A 491 -19.23 -17.47 -21.66
CA ALA A 491 -19.25 -16.02 -21.46
C ALA A 491 -18.41 -15.32 -22.54
N VAL A 492 -18.87 -14.16 -22.97
CA VAL A 492 -18.10 -13.24 -23.81
C VAL A 492 -17.42 -12.25 -22.86
N VAL A 493 -16.12 -12.11 -23.00
CA VAL A 493 -15.28 -11.28 -22.14
C VAL A 493 -14.49 -10.28 -22.95
N ASN A 494 -14.22 -9.12 -22.37
CA ASN A 494 -13.28 -8.14 -22.90
C ASN A 494 -11.86 -8.54 -22.49
N VAL A 495 -10.96 -8.67 -23.45
CA VAL A 495 -9.55 -9.03 -23.23
C VAL A 495 -8.67 -7.90 -23.68
N TYR A 496 -7.98 -7.28 -22.74
CA TYR A 496 -6.88 -6.36 -22.96
C TYR A 496 -5.59 -7.18 -22.90
N ALA A 497 -4.79 -7.17 -23.95
CA ALA A 497 -3.57 -7.97 -23.99
C ALA A 497 -2.49 -7.32 -24.86
N ASP A 498 -1.24 -7.58 -24.48
CA ASP A 498 -0.08 -7.18 -25.24
C ASP A 498 0.31 -8.22 -26.29
N ASP A 499 0.85 -7.73 -27.41
CA ASP A 499 1.63 -8.56 -28.33
C ASP A 499 3.10 -8.69 -27.86
N ALA A 500 3.93 -9.44 -28.59
CA ALA A 500 5.35 -9.63 -28.26
C ALA A 500 6.19 -8.33 -28.27
N LYS A 501 5.66 -7.24 -28.84
CA LYS A 501 6.30 -5.92 -28.90
C LYS A 501 5.73 -4.93 -27.90
N LEU A 502 4.90 -5.42 -26.95
CA LEU A 502 4.20 -4.61 -25.97
C LEU A 502 3.16 -3.64 -26.57
N ASN A 503 2.64 -3.93 -27.76
CA ASN A 503 1.50 -3.19 -28.29
C ASN A 503 0.21 -3.77 -27.69
N GLY A 504 -0.46 -2.98 -26.89
CA GLY A 504 -1.72 -3.34 -26.26
C GLY A 504 -2.90 -3.29 -27.23
N SER A 505 -3.85 -4.18 -27.03
CA SER A 505 -5.10 -4.20 -27.79
C SER A 505 -6.27 -4.65 -26.93
N LEU A 506 -7.48 -4.23 -27.31
CA LEU A 506 -8.75 -4.73 -26.75
C LEU A 506 -9.45 -5.58 -27.81
N ARG A 507 -9.94 -6.76 -27.38
CA ARG A 507 -10.81 -7.62 -28.18
C ARG A 507 -11.87 -8.30 -27.34
N GLU A 508 -13.00 -8.62 -27.94
CA GLU A 508 -13.97 -9.54 -27.33
C GLU A 508 -13.57 -10.99 -27.62
N GLN A 509 -13.75 -11.86 -26.65
CA GLN A 509 -13.45 -13.27 -26.78
C GLN A 509 -14.46 -14.11 -26.03
N LYS A 510 -14.98 -15.16 -26.69
CA LYS A 510 -15.85 -16.15 -26.05
C LYS A 510 -14.99 -17.19 -25.34
N LEU A 511 -15.34 -17.49 -24.08
CA LEU A 511 -14.71 -18.58 -23.33
C LEU A 511 -15.07 -19.95 -23.96
N ARG A 512 -14.12 -20.87 -23.91
CA ARG A 512 -14.32 -22.28 -24.35
C ARG A 512 -14.40 -23.15 -23.09
N SER A 513 -15.62 -23.57 -22.76
CA SER A 513 -15.89 -24.36 -21.54
C SER A 513 -15.35 -23.67 -20.26
N GLY A 514 -15.50 -22.34 -20.15
CA GLY A 514 -15.03 -21.59 -19.01
C GLY A 514 -13.51 -21.40 -18.95
N ARG A 515 -12.81 -21.58 -20.09
CA ARG A 515 -11.35 -21.51 -20.17
C ARG A 515 -10.90 -20.50 -21.20
N ILE A 516 -9.73 -19.91 -20.95
CA ILE A 516 -9.03 -19.01 -21.87
C ILE A 516 -7.52 -19.23 -21.76
N ASN A 517 -6.83 -19.17 -22.91
CA ASN A 517 -5.37 -19.13 -22.94
C ASN A 517 -4.93 -17.67 -22.99
N VAL A 518 -3.96 -17.32 -22.17
CA VAL A 518 -3.33 -16.00 -22.15
C VAL A 518 -1.84 -16.14 -22.40
N SER A 519 -1.27 -15.10 -23.02
CA SER A 519 0.16 -14.96 -23.27
C SER A 519 0.58 -13.58 -22.79
N ILE A 520 1.53 -13.51 -21.86
CA ILE A 520 1.98 -12.26 -21.25
C ILE A 520 3.47 -12.13 -21.51
N PRO A 521 3.89 -11.25 -22.42
CA PRO A 521 5.30 -11.01 -22.70
C PRO A 521 6.01 -10.34 -21.51
N LYS A 522 7.35 -10.35 -21.51
CA LYS A 522 8.15 -9.60 -20.52
C LYS A 522 7.66 -8.16 -20.42
N ASN A 523 7.49 -7.64 -19.20
CA ASN A 523 7.01 -6.29 -18.90
C ASN A 523 5.60 -5.98 -19.46
N GLY A 524 4.90 -7.00 -19.92
CA GLY A 524 3.53 -6.90 -20.42
C GLY A 524 2.49 -7.28 -19.39
N GLY A 525 1.24 -7.10 -19.81
CA GLY A 525 0.07 -7.43 -19.01
C GLY A 525 -1.04 -8.12 -19.79
N VAL A 526 -2.02 -8.61 -19.04
CA VAL A 526 -3.32 -9.03 -19.53
C VAL A 526 -4.39 -8.60 -18.55
N VAL A 527 -5.51 -8.10 -19.05
CA VAL A 527 -6.73 -7.92 -18.24
C VAL A 527 -7.90 -8.54 -18.97
N ILE A 528 -8.72 -9.30 -18.23
CA ILE A 528 -9.95 -9.90 -18.75
C ILE A 528 -11.09 -9.40 -17.88
N VAL A 529 -12.14 -8.86 -18.51
CA VAL A 529 -13.32 -8.34 -17.81
C VAL A 529 -14.56 -9.09 -18.31
N GLY A 530 -15.31 -9.65 -17.37
CA GLY A 530 -16.55 -10.40 -17.68
C GLY A 530 -17.55 -10.45 -16.52
N GLU A 531 -18.74 -10.91 -16.81
CA GLU A 531 -19.85 -11.10 -15.86
C GLU A 531 -20.30 -12.55 -15.81
#